data_01d455e48e1edd50bc6b1d9be7caba15
#
_entry.id   01d455e48e1edd50bc6b1d9be7caba15
#
_cell.length_a   1.000
_cell.length_b   1.000
_cell.length_c   1.000
_cell.angle_alpha   90.00
_cell.angle_beta   90.00
_cell.angle_gamma   90.00
#
_symmetry.space_group_name_H-M   'P 1'
#
loop_
_entity.id
_entity.type
_entity.pdbx_description
1 polymer ?
#
loop_
_entity_poly.entity_id
_entity_poly.type
_entity_poly.pdbx_seq_one_letter_code
_entity_poly.pdbx_strand_id
1 'polypeptide(L)'
;MQALKKFLLNPWVQLAISVLCVTASEVFLKRGAVEAPRLPDHLNWTGVGGLATVNVWLGIVFVIASFISWLYVLRFVPLTVAFPLSNFVHVLIPLSSWFFLDEIISARRWCGIVLVLIGIFIVAKPVAEMEEKL
;
A
#
# COMPACT_ATOMS: atom_id res chain seq x y z
N MET A 1 5.95 -14.57 -24.44
CA MET A 1 6.45 -14.76 -23.07
C MET A 1 7.56 -13.79 -22.67
N GLN A 2 8.53 -13.49 -23.55
CA GLN A 2 9.65 -12.58 -23.23
C GLN A 2 9.21 -11.11 -23.03
N ALA A 3 8.26 -10.61 -23.80
CA ALA A 3 7.74 -9.25 -23.67
C ALA A 3 7.03 -9.03 -22.32
N LEU A 4 6.25 -10.01 -21.84
CA LEU A 4 5.57 -9.95 -20.54
C LEU A 4 6.58 -9.98 -19.39
N LYS A 5 7.63 -10.81 -19.49
CA LYS A 5 8.73 -10.81 -18.52
C LYS A 5 9.43 -9.45 -18.44
N LYS A 6 9.74 -8.85 -19.58
CA LYS A 6 10.41 -7.54 -19.66
C LYS A 6 9.52 -6.43 -19.07
N PHE A 7 8.21 -6.51 -19.30
CA PHE A 7 7.23 -5.58 -18.72
C PHE A 7 7.14 -5.74 -17.18
N LEU A 8 6.98 -6.98 -16.69
CA LEU A 8 6.89 -7.25 -15.25
C LEU A 8 8.19 -6.96 -14.48
N LEU A 9 9.34 -7.05 -15.13
CA LEU A 9 10.65 -6.74 -14.54
C LEU A 9 10.99 -5.24 -14.62
N ASN A 10 10.11 -4.40 -15.16
CA ASN A 10 10.31 -2.95 -15.15
C ASN A 10 10.15 -2.43 -13.69
N PRO A 11 11.14 -1.71 -13.14
CA PRO A 11 11.08 -1.19 -11.77
C PRO A 11 9.83 -0.34 -11.48
N TRP A 12 9.37 0.43 -12.46
CA TRP A 12 8.18 1.27 -12.34
C TRP A 12 6.89 0.45 -12.23
N VAL A 13 6.80 -0.65 -12.99
CA VAL A 13 5.67 -1.59 -12.90
C VAL A 13 5.71 -2.31 -11.54
N GLN A 14 6.89 -2.71 -11.06
CA GLN A 14 7.04 -3.33 -9.75
C GLN A 14 6.69 -2.37 -8.61
N LEU A 15 7.00 -1.07 -8.75
CA LEU A 15 6.57 -0.05 -7.80
C LEU A 15 5.03 0.03 -7.74
N ALA A 16 4.37 0.08 -8.90
CA ALA A 16 2.91 0.09 -8.97
C ALA A 16 2.30 -1.19 -8.36
N ILE A 17 2.87 -2.36 -8.65
CA ILE A 17 2.45 -3.64 -8.07
C ILE A 17 2.61 -3.61 -6.54
N SER A 18 3.74 -3.12 -6.03
CA SER A 18 3.97 -3.00 -4.59
C SER A 18 2.90 -2.14 -3.92
N VAL A 19 2.60 -0.96 -4.47
CA VAL A 19 1.58 -0.04 -3.96
C VAL A 19 0.19 -0.68 -3.99
N LEU A 20 -0.18 -1.37 -5.06
CA LEU A 20 -1.47 -2.07 -5.18
C LEU A 20 -1.57 -3.24 -4.20
N CYS A 21 -0.50 -4.03 -4.06
CA CYS A 21 -0.47 -5.15 -3.11
C CYS A 21 -0.60 -4.68 -1.66
N VAL A 22 0.11 -3.62 -1.26
CA VAL A 22 -0.03 -3.11 0.11
C VAL A 22 -1.43 -2.54 0.34
N THR A 23 -2.02 -1.84 -0.63
CA THR A 23 -3.38 -1.33 -0.53
C THR A 23 -4.40 -2.48 -0.37
N ALA A 24 -4.27 -3.53 -1.18
CA ALA A 24 -5.11 -4.73 -1.05
C ALA A 24 -4.92 -5.40 0.32
N SER A 25 -3.68 -5.52 0.78
CA SER A 25 -3.36 -6.06 2.10
C SER A 25 -4.09 -5.32 3.23
N GLU A 26 -4.05 -3.98 3.23
CA GLU A 26 -4.73 -3.17 4.25
C GLU A 26 -6.25 -3.41 4.28
N VAL A 27 -6.89 -3.55 3.11
CA VAL A 27 -8.32 -3.88 3.01
C VAL A 27 -8.60 -5.26 3.59
N PHE A 28 -7.80 -6.27 3.28
CA PHE A 28 -7.97 -7.63 3.81
C PHE A 28 -7.70 -7.71 5.30
N LEU A 29 -6.64 -7.08 5.79
CA LEU A 29 -6.31 -7.02 7.22
C LEU A 29 -7.43 -6.34 8.00
N LYS A 30 -7.98 -5.25 7.48
CA LYS A 30 -9.08 -4.54 8.13
C LYS A 30 -10.35 -5.37 8.16
N ARG A 31 -10.72 -6.02 7.06
CA ARG A 31 -11.86 -6.96 7.04
C ARG A 31 -11.67 -8.08 8.05
N GLY A 32 -10.50 -8.70 8.05
CA GLY A 32 -10.19 -9.76 8.98
C GLY A 32 -10.20 -9.32 10.45
N ALA A 33 -9.78 -8.09 10.74
CA ALA A 33 -9.86 -7.52 12.08
C ALA A 33 -11.31 -7.27 12.54
N VAL A 34 -12.20 -6.86 11.63
CA VAL A 34 -13.63 -6.65 11.92
C VAL A 34 -14.35 -7.98 12.11
N GLU A 35 -14.00 -9.01 11.32
CA GLU A 35 -14.57 -10.35 11.41
C GLU A 35 -13.99 -11.20 12.55
N ALA A 36 -12.95 -10.70 13.21
CA ALA A 36 -12.24 -11.44 14.26
C ALA A 36 -13.17 -11.84 15.41
N PRO A 37 -13.10 -13.10 15.88
CA PRO A 37 -13.87 -13.52 17.03
C PRO A 37 -13.43 -12.74 18.27
N ARG A 38 -14.40 -12.37 19.12
CA ARG A 38 -14.11 -11.73 20.39
C ARG A 38 -13.43 -12.73 21.33
N LEU A 39 -12.23 -12.38 21.75
CA LEU A 39 -11.47 -13.13 22.75
C LEU A 39 -11.84 -12.66 24.17
N PRO A 40 -11.48 -13.42 25.22
CA PRO A 40 -11.59 -12.97 26.60
C PRO A 40 -10.89 -11.62 26.79
N ASP A 41 -11.45 -10.76 27.66
CA ASP A 41 -11.05 -9.35 27.81
C ASP A 41 -9.54 -9.13 28.00
N HIS A 42 -8.85 -10.06 28.67
CA HIS A 42 -7.40 -10.00 28.88
C HIS A 42 -6.56 -10.23 27.59
N LEU A 43 -7.13 -10.78 26.53
CA LEU A 43 -6.46 -11.02 25.25
C LEU A 43 -7.01 -10.14 24.10
N ASN A 44 -8.19 -9.54 24.29
CA ASN A 44 -8.90 -8.81 23.23
C ASN A 44 -8.12 -7.56 22.76
N TRP A 45 -7.32 -6.97 23.62
CA TRP A 45 -6.46 -5.82 23.31
C TRP A 45 -5.29 -6.14 22.38
N THR A 46 -4.90 -7.42 22.26
CA THR A 46 -3.76 -7.85 21.43
C THR A 46 -4.07 -7.95 19.96
N GLY A 47 -5.35 -7.99 19.56
CA GLY A 47 -5.76 -8.19 18.17
C GLY A 47 -5.48 -9.59 17.61
N VAL A 48 -4.97 -10.52 18.41
CA VAL A 48 -4.59 -11.89 18.00
C VAL A 48 -5.79 -12.68 17.45
N GLY A 49 -7.02 -12.34 17.87
CA GLY A 49 -8.25 -12.93 17.30
C GLY A 49 -8.35 -12.82 15.79
N GLY A 50 -7.76 -11.78 15.20
CA GLY A 50 -7.71 -11.62 13.74
C GLY A 50 -7.00 -12.76 13.01
N LEU A 51 -6.02 -13.41 13.64
CA LEU A 51 -5.31 -14.56 13.04
C LEU A 51 -6.20 -15.77 12.79
N ALA A 52 -7.38 -15.83 13.40
CA ALA A 52 -8.37 -16.86 13.13
C ALA A 52 -9.15 -16.66 11.81
N THR A 53 -9.00 -15.49 11.18
CA THR A 53 -9.71 -15.15 9.94
C THR A 53 -8.85 -15.37 8.70
N VAL A 54 -9.45 -15.93 7.63
CA VAL A 54 -8.79 -16.14 6.35
C VAL A 54 -8.35 -14.81 5.73
N ASN A 55 -9.12 -13.74 5.95
CA ASN A 55 -8.82 -12.41 5.42
C ASN A 55 -7.49 -11.87 5.94
N VAL A 56 -7.14 -12.12 7.21
CA VAL A 56 -5.83 -11.71 7.76
C VAL A 56 -4.69 -12.45 7.07
N TRP A 57 -4.84 -13.74 6.80
CA TRP A 57 -3.80 -14.51 6.08
C TRP A 57 -3.60 -14.05 4.65
N LEU A 58 -4.69 -13.73 3.94
CA LEU A 58 -4.62 -13.11 2.62
C LEU A 58 -3.90 -11.76 2.68
N GLY A 59 -4.23 -10.93 3.67
CA GLY A 59 -3.53 -9.67 3.90
C GLY A 59 -2.03 -9.87 4.09
N ILE A 60 -1.62 -10.83 4.93
CA ILE A 60 -0.20 -11.16 5.16
C ILE A 60 0.50 -11.57 3.86
N VAL A 61 -0.12 -12.40 3.02
CA VAL A 61 0.45 -12.80 1.73
C VAL A 61 0.67 -11.59 0.83
N PHE A 62 -0.28 -10.66 0.78
CA PHE A 62 -0.14 -9.42 0.00
C PHE A 62 0.93 -8.48 0.55
N VAL A 63 1.10 -8.39 1.88
CA VAL A 63 2.22 -7.64 2.49
C VAL A 63 3.56 -8.22 2.05
N ILE A 64 3.71 -9.53 2.12
CA ILE A 64 4.96 -10.20 1.73
C ILE A 64 5.23 -9.97 0.24
N ALA A 65 4.22 -10.11 -0.62
CA ALA A 65 4.36 -9.85 -2.06
C ALA A 65 4.75 -8.39 -2.35
N SER A 66 4.10 -7.44 -1.66
CA SER A 66 4.46 -6.02 -1.74
C SER A 66 5.90 -5.77 -1.32
N PHE A 67 6.33 -6.37 -0.21
CA PHE A 67 7.68 -6.21 0.31
C PHE A 67 8.74 -6.74 -0.68
N ILE A 68 8.52 -7.91 -1.28
CA ILE A 68 9.42 -8.48 -2.30
C ILE A 68 9.51 -7.53 -3.51
N SER A 69 8.36 -7.05 -4.00
CA SER A 69 8.34 -6.09 -5.11
C SER A 69 9.06 -4.78 -4.76
N TRP A 70 8.90 -4.30 -3.52
CA TRP A 70 9.57 -3.11 -3.03
C TRP A 70 11.10 -3.28 -2.97
N LEU A 71 11.59 -4.40 -2.44
CA LEU A 71 13.02 -4.71 -2.44
C LEU A 71 13.60 -4.76 -3.86
N TYR A 72 12.84 -5.30 -4.80
CA TYR A 72 13.24 -5.33 -6.21
C TYR A 72 13.36 -3.90 -6.77
N VAL A 73 12.41 -3.01 -6.48
CA VAL A 73 12.44 -1.60 -6.91
C VAL A 73 13.68 -0.90 -6.37
N LEU A 74 13.98 -1.06 -5.08
CA LEU A 74 15.14 -0.42 -4.43
C LEU A 74 16.49 -0.85 -5.01
N ARG A 75 16.53 -1.96 -5.71
CA ARG A 75 17.75 -2.39 -6.42
C ARG A 75 18.08 -1.50 -7.61
N PHE A 76 17.09 -0.86 -8.23
CA PHE A 76 17.24 -0.11 -9.48
C PHE A 76 16.91 1.38 -9.32
N VAL A 77 16.07 1.73 -8.36
CA VAL A 77 15.58 3.10 -8.15
C VAL A 77 16.08 3.60 -6.80
N PRO A 78 16.72 4.78 -6.75
CA PRO A 78 17.15 5.39 -5.49
C PRO A 78 15.98 5.58 -4.52
N LEU A 79 16.23 5.38 -3.23
CA LEU A 79 15.21 5.52 -2.18
C LEU A 79 14.57 6.92 -2.17
N THR A 80 15.35 7.95 -2.49
CA THR A 80 14.87 9.35 -2.58
C THR A 80 13.78 9.56 -3.63
N VAL A 81 13.73 8.69 -4.65
CA VAL A 81 12.71 8.69 -5.71
C VAL A 81 11.59 7.71 -5.37
N ALA A 82 11.93 6.48 -4.99
CA ALA A 82 10.97 5.42 -4.73
C ALA A 82 10.04 5.74 -3.55
N PHE A 83 10.58 6.32 -2.47
CA PHE A 83 9.83 6.59 -1.24
C PHE A 83 8.69 7.63 -1.42
N PRO A 84 8.90 8.81 -2.01
CA PRO A 84 7.81 9.74 -2.26
C PRO A 84 6.70 9.15 -3.15
N LEU A 85 7.06 8.38 -4.16
CA LEU A 85 6.10 7.75 -5.06
C LEU A 85 5.30 6.65 -4.36
N SER A 86 5.91 5.88 -3.46
CA SER A 86 5.18 4.88 -2.68
C SER A 86 4.16 5.51 -1.72
N ASN A 87 4.34 6.75 -1.30
CA ASN A 87 3.39 7.47 -0.45
C ASN A 87 2.01 7.66 -1.11
N PHE A 88 1.89 7.42 -2.41
CA PHE A 88 0.59 7.35 -3.08
C PHE A 88 -0.34 6.30 -2.45
N VAL A 89 0.21 5.31 -1.77
CA VAL A 89 -0.55 4.33 -0.98
C VAL A 89 -1.45 5.01 0.07
N HIS A 90 -1.02 6.10 0.68
CA HIS A 90 -1.81 6.84 1.67
C HIS A 90 -3.06 7.53 1.09
N VAL A 91 -3.14 7.66 -0.22
CA VAL A 91 -4.34 8.09 -0.94
C VAL A 91 -5.21 6.87 -1.29
N LEU A 92 -4.58 5.77 -1.73
CA LEU A 92 -5.30 4.58 -2.16
C LEU A 92 -5.97 3.85 -0.98
N ILE A 93 -5.34 3.77 0.19
CA ILE A 93 -5.91 3.08 1.35
C ILE A 93 -7.27 3.67 1.77
N PRO A 94 -7.40 4.98 2.05
CA PRO A 94 -8.70 5.53 2.42
C PRO A 94 -9.74 5.44 1.30
N LEU A 95 -9.34 5.59 0.03
CA LEU A 95 -10.24 5.42 -1.11
C LEU A 95 -10.74 3.97 -1.22
N SER A 96 -9.85 3.00 -1.05
CA SER A 96 -10.21 1.57 -1.03
C SER A 96 -11.10 1.23 0.15
N SER A 97 -10.84 1.79 1.33
CA SER A 97 -11.69 1.62 2.52
C SER A 97 -13.10 2.17 2.28
N TRP A 98 -13.22 3.32 1.65
CA TRP A 98 -14.50 3.90 1.30
C TRP A 98 -15.26 3.02 0.30
N PHE A 99 -14.58 2.51 -0.73
CA PHE A 99 -15.22 1.74 -1.80
C PHE A 99 -15.57 0.29 -1.39
N PHE A 100 -14.68 -0.39 -0.64
CA PHE A 100 -14.83 -1.81 -0.30
C PHE A 100 -15.43 -2.07 1.07
N LEU A 101 -15.35 -1.13 2.00
CA LEU A 101 -15.82 -1.27 3.37
C LEU A 101 -16.96 -0.30 3.70
N ASP A 102 -17.45 0.49 2.73
CA ASP A 102 -18.51 1.49 2.90
C ASP A 102 -18.23 2.48 4.05
N GLU A 103 -16.93 2.76 4.31
CA GLU A 103 -16.56 3.70 5.37
C GLU A 103 -16.72 5.14 4.92
N ILE A 104 -17.41 5.94 5.72
CA ILE A 104 -17.54 7.37 5.45
C ILE A 104 -16.21 8.07 5.72
N ILE A 105 -15.62 8.67 4.67
CA ILE A 105 -14.43 9.50 4.81
C ILE A 105 -14.84 10.86 5.39
N SER A 106 -14.37 11.18 6.59
CA SER A 106 -14.62 12.48 7.20
C SER A 106 -13.93 13.61 6.43
N ALA A 107 -14.48 14.83 6.51
CA ALA A 107 -13.91 16.02 5.87
C ALA A 107 -12.41 16.23 6.24
N ARG A 108 -12.03 15.91 7.48
CA ARG A 108 -10.63 15.99 7.93
C ARG A 108 -9.72 15.02 7.17
N ARG A 109 -10.20 13.82 6.87
CA ARG A 109 -9.45 12.83 6.07
C ARG A 109 -9.32 13.28 4.62
N TRP A 110 -10.35 13.89 4.03
CA TRP A 110 -10.28 14.50 2.71
C TRP A 110 -9.20 15.59 2.63
N CYS A 111 -9.13 16.48 3.62
CA CYS A 111 -8.05 17.47 3.69
C CYS A 111 -6.66 16.82 3.76
N GLY A 112 -6.51 15.73 4.52
CA GLY A 112 -5.25 14.97 4.59
C GLY A 112 -4.86 14.36 3.25
N ILE A 113 -5.81 13.75 2.53
CA ILE A 113 -5.59 13.16 1.20
C ILE A 113 -5.12 14.24 0.20
N VAL A 114 -5.76 15.39 0.19
CA VAL A 114 -5.36 16.53 -0.67
C VAL A 114 -3.96 17.01 -0.33
N LEU A 115 -3.63 17.10 0.95
CA LEU A 115 -2.30 17.54 1.40
C LEU A 115 -1.19 16.56 0.96
N VAL A 116 -1.45 15.25 1.06
CA VAL A 116 -0.54 14.21 0.57
C VAL A 116 -0.35 14.31 -0.94
N LEU A 117 -1.42 14.50 -1.70
CA LEU A 117 -1.35 14.67 -3.16
C LEU A 117 -0.51 15.90 -3.54
N ILE A 118 -0.70 17.02 -2.85
CA ILE A 118 0.11 18.23 -3.06
C ILE A 118 1.58 17.92 -2.77
N GLY A 119 1.88 17.26 -1.66
CA GLY A 119 3.25 16.84 -1.30
C GLY A 119 3.91 15.97 -2.37
N ILE A 120 3.19 14.97 -2.88
CA ILE A 120 3.68 14.11 -3.98
C ILE A 120 3.95 14.94 -5.23
N PHE A 121 3.06 15.88 -5.60
CA PHE A 121 3.23 16.75 -6.77
C PHE A 121 4.47 17.64 -6.66
N ILE A 122 4.73 18.20 -5.47
CA ILE A 122 5.91 19.04 -5.22
C ILE A 122 7.20 18.23 -5.42
N VAL A 123 7.21 16.97 -4.94
CA VAL A 123 8.40 16.11 -5.03
C VAL A 123 8.55 15.45 -6.40
N ALA A 124 7.47 15.27 -7.15
CA ALA A 124 7.49 14.63 -8.46
C ALA A 124 8.36 15.38 -9.49
N LYS A 125 8.37 16.71 -9.47
CA LYS A 125 9.17 17.54 -10.40
C LYS A 125 10.68 17.29 -10.29
N PRO A 126 11.31 17.47 -9.11
CA PRO A 126 12.75 17.22 -8.97
C PRO A 126 13.13 15.75 -9.19
N VAL A 127 12.19 14.81 -8.96
CA VAL A 127 12.40 13.38 -9.24
C VAL A 127 12.50 13.12 -10.75
N ALA A 128 11.63 13.71 -11.56
CA ALA A 128 11.67 13.58 -13.01
C ALA A 128 12.97 14.17 -13.61
N GLU A 129 13.46 15.29 -13.07
CA GLU A 129 14.72 15.91 -13.49
C GLU A 129 15.96 15.10 -13.09
N MET A 130 15.89 14.32 -12.01
CA MET A 130 16.99 13.42 -11.62
C MET A 130 17.05 12.17 -12.50
N GLU A 131 15.91 11.66 -12.97
CA GLU A 131 15.86 10.50 -13.86
C GLU A 131 16.45 10.82 -15.24
N GLU A 132 16.29 12.04 -15.73
CA GLU A 132 16.84 12.49 -17.03
C GLU A 132 18.38 12.61 -17.01
N LYS A 133 19.00 12.64 -15.82
CA LYS A 133 20.45 12.75 -15.61
C LYS A 133 21.16 11.44 -15.30
N LEU A 134 20.42 10.33 -15.19
CA LEU A 134 20.92 8.97 -14.94
C LEU A 134 20.92 8.13 -16.22
#